data_befc40256e98d9fecc1f75b11be05fbf
#
_entry.id   befc40256e98d9fecc1f75b11be05fbf
#
_cell.length_a   1.000
_cell.length_b   1.000
_cell.length_c   1.000
_cell.angle_alpha   90.00
_cell.angle_beta   90.00
_cell.angle_gamma   90.00
#
_symmetry.space_group_name_H-M   'P 1'
#
loop_
_entity.id
_entity.type
_entity.pdbx_description
1 polymer ?
#
loop_
_entity_poly.entity_id
_entity_poly.type
_entity_poly.pdbx_seq_one_letter_code
_entity_poly.pdbx_strand_id
1 'polypeptide(L)'
;MTRRIWAGSQLEFHEPIRIGDDLRRVSTITDVTEKAGRSGPLVFVQVRHEISRVRDGVPLITECQDIVYRDDPRPGEAAVVPLPAPGNAAWTRELRADEPMLFRYSAVTFNSHRIHYDQPYATGIEGYPGLVVHGPLLATLLLDTLRHECPRATVRSFRFRAMRPTFHMHRFTLC
;
A
#
# COMPACT_ATOMS: atom_id res chain seq x y z
N MET A 1 19.06 9.08 -1.55
CA MET A 1 17.77 8.43 -1.85
C MET A 1 16.66 9.17 -1.15
N THR A 2 15.81 9.81 -1.91
CA THR A 2 14.82 10.78 -1.40
C THR A 2 13.41 10.19 -1.32
N ARG A 3 13.08 9.20 -2.16
CA ARG A 3 11.75 8.59 -2.22
C ARG A 3 11.70 7.25 -1.52
N ARG A 4 10.75 7.13 -0.60
CA ARG A 4 10.37 5.88 0.04
C ARG A 4 9.01 5.43 -0.50
N ILE A 5 8.94 4.24 -1.06
CA ILE A 5 7.75 3.68 -1.69
C ILE A 5 7.40 2.36 -0.99
N TRP A 6 6.15 2.19 -0.57
CA TRP A 6 5.62 0.89 -0.21
C TRP A 6 5.33 0.12 -1.49
N ALA A 7 6.16 -0.89 -1.77
CA ALA A 7 6.09 -1.65 -3.03
C ALA A 7 5.07 -2.79 -2.96
N GLY A 8 4.80 -3.30 -1.77
CA GLY A 8 3.83 -4.36 -1.57
C GLY A 8 3.89 -4.95 -0.19
N SER A 9 2.97 -5.87 0.07
CA SER A 9 2.95 -6.69 1.29
C SER A 9 2.38 -8.07 1.01
N GLN A 10 2.82 -9.02 1.83
CA GLN A 10 2.20 -10.32 1.98
C GLN A 10 1.74 -10.47 3.41
N LEU A 11 0.45 -10.72 3.60
CA LEU A 11 -0.18 -10.88 4.90
C LEU A 11 -0.69 -12.32 5.07
N GLU A 12 -0.57 -12.82 6.29
CA GLU A 12 -1.18 -14.06 6.75
C GLU A 12 -2.06 -13.74 7.96
N PHE A 13 -3.32 -14.16 7.91
CA PHE A 13 -4.30 -13.96 8.96
C PHE A 13 -4.48 -15.29 9.70
N HIS A 14 -4.00 -15.36 10.95
CA HIS A 14 -4.02 -16.57 11.77
C HIS A 14 -5.29 -16.65 12.59
N GLU A 15 -5.57 -15.58 13.34
CA GLU A 15 -6.73 -15.45 14.21
C GLU A 15 -7.34 -14.04 14.08
N PRO A 16 -8.65 -13.88 14.28
CA PRO A 16 -9.31 -12.58 14.22
C PRO A 16 -8.89 -11.68 15.38
N ILE A 17 -8.63 -10.40 15.07
CA ILE A 17 -8.52 -9.33 16.06
C ILE A 17 -9.94 -8.97 16.53
N ARG A 18 -10.15 -8.88 17.84
CA ARG A 18 -11.43 -8.47 18.44
C ARG A 18 -11.32 -7.11 19.08
N ILE A 19 -12.45 -6.38 19.11
CA ILE A 19 -12.53 -5.12 19.87
C ILE A 19 -12.27 -5.42 21.35
N GLY A 20 -11.33 -4.68 21.95
CA GLY A 20 -10.88 -4.89 23.34
C GLY A 20 -9.65 -5.79 23.48
N ASP A 21 -9.13 -6.37 22.38
CA ASP A 21 -7.86 -7.08 22.45
C ASP A 21 -6.70 -6.08 22.60
N ASP A 22 -5.84 -6.32 23.60
CA ASP A 22 -4.53 -5.67 23.70
C ASP A 22 -3.57 -6.35 22.71
N LEU A 23 -2.94 -5.53 21.86
CA LEU A 23 -2.10 -6.01 20.78
C LEU A 23 -0.64 -5.64 21.00
N ARG A 24 0.24 -6.56 20.67
CA ARG A 24 1.69 -6.33 20.56
C ARG A 24 2.10 -6.49 19.11
N ARG A 25 2.81 -5.47 18.57
CA ARG A 25 3.47 -5.55 17.27
C ARG A 25 4.97 -5.56 17.45
N VAL A 26 5.63 -6.57 16.88
CA VAL A 26 7.08 -6.64 16.73
C VAL A 26 7.41 -6.44 15.26
N SER A 27 8.33 -5.53 14.97
CA SER A 27 8.77 -5.22 13.59
C SER A 27 10.26 -5.51 13.47
N THR A 28 10.63 -6.33 12.51
CA THR A 28 12.01 -6.76 12.28
C THR A 28 12.39 -6.49 10.83
N ILE A 29 13.52 -5.82 10.59
CA ILE A 29 14.11 -5.75 9.24
C ILE A 29 14.71 -7.12 8.95
N THR A 30 14.18 -7.81 7.96
CA THR A 30 14.60 -9.18 7.59
C THR A 30 15.58 -9.21 6.43
N ASP A 31 15.53 -8.19 5.56
CA ASP A 31 16.45 -8.08 4.43
C ASP A 31 16.69 -6.63 4.03
N VAL A 32 17.91 -6.35 3.56
CA VAL A 32 18.29 -5.08 2.92
C VAL A 32 19.14 -5.43 1.71
N THR A 33 18.60 -5.19 0.51
CA THR A 33 19.27 -5.52 -0.74
C THR A 33 19.39 -4.31 -1.65
N GLU A 34 20.61 -4.01 -2.12
CA GLU A 34 20.86 -3.01 -3.13
C GLU A 34 20.78 -3.62 -4.53
N LYS A 35 20.14 -2.92 -5.47
CA LYS A 35 20.07 -3.32 -6.88
C LYS A 35 20.34 -2.12 -7.78
N ALA A 36 21.05 -2.36 -8.88
CA ALA A 36 21.17 -1.38 -9.94
C ALA A 36 19.90 -1.42 -10.80
N GLY A 37 19.09 -0.35 -10.73
CA GLY A 37 17.92 -0.16 -11.58
C GLY A 37 18.28 0.67 -12.83
N ARG A 38 17.38 0.71 -13.81
CA ARG A 38 17.54 1.54 -15.03
C ARG A 38 17.66 3.03 -14.70
N SER A 39 16.96 3.49 -13.65
CA SER A 39 16.92 4.88 -13.19
C SER A 39 17.87 5.18 -12.02
N GLY A 40 18.82 4.31 -11.74
CA GLY A 40 19.79 4.48 -10.65
C GLY A 40 19.70 3.40 -9.58
N PRO A 41 20.41 3.57 -8.46
CA PRO A 41 20.42 2.59 -7.38
C PRO A 41 19.05 2.50 -6.69
N LEU A 42 18.66 1.28 -6.35
CA LEU A 42 17.46 0.96 -5.58
C LEU A 42 17.88 0.22 -4.31
N VAL A 43 17.33 0.59 -3.18
CA VAL A 43 17.46 -0.19 -1.94
C VAL A 43 16.13 -0.80 -1.59
N PHE A 44 16.08 -2.12 -1.54
CA PHE A 44 14.92 -2.88 -1.09
C PHE A 44 15.11 -3.20 0.38
N VAL A 45 14.11 -2.89 1.18
CA VAL A 45 14.07 -3.21 2.60
C VAL A 45 12.83 -4.05 2.85
N GLN A 46 13.02 -5.26 3.36
CA GLN A 46 11.93 -6.10 3.81
C GLN A 46 11.76 -5.97 5.32
N VAL A 47 10.52 -5.68 5.74
CA VAL A 47 10.17 -5.57 7.16
C VAL A 47 9.08 -6.59 7.47
N ARG A 48 9.36 -7.46 8.44
CA ARG A 48 8.38 -8.39 8.99
C ARG A 48 7.72 -7.78 10.21
N HIS A 49 6.39 -7.72 10.21
CA HIS A 49 5.56 -7.35 11.34
C HIS A 49 4.83 -8.59 11.86
N GLU A 50 4.96 -8.84 13.16
CA GLU A 50 4.25 -9.90 13.86
C GLU A 50 3.31 -9.25 14.87
N ILE A 51 2.01 -9.45 14.69
CA ILE A 51 0.97 -8.92 15.56
C ILE A 51 0.41 -10.09 16.36
N SER A 52 0.50 -9.98 17.69
CA SER A 52 0.00 -11.00 18.62
C SER A 52 -0.90 -10.37 19.67
N ARG A 53 -1.75 -11.18 20.28
CA ARG A 53 -2.58 -10.81 21.41
C ARG A 53 -1.76 -10.87 22.69
N VAL A 54 -1.78 -9.80 23.50
CA VAL A 54 -0.92 -9.68 24.69
C VAL A 54 -1.26 -10.76 25.75
N ARG A 55 -2.54 -10.99 26.01
CA ARG A 55 -2.99 -11.85 27.11
C ARG A 55 -2.54 -13.32 27.03
N ASP A 56 -2.34 -13.84 25.81
CA ASP A 56 -2.06 -15.27 25.57
C ASP A 56 -0.92 -15.50 24.57
N GLY A 57 -0.37 -14.42 23.96
CA GLY A 57 0.70 -14.50 22.99
C GLY A 57 0.30 -15.08 21.62
N VAL A 58 -1.00 -15.29 21.38
CA VAL A 58 -1.50 -15.90 20.14
C VAL A 58 -1.16 -14.99 18.96
N PRO A 59 -0.50 -15.51 17.89
CA PRO A 59 -0.25 -14.75 16.68
C PRO A 59 -1.57 -14.50 15.94
N LEU A 60 -1.79 -13.25 15.54
CA LEU A 60 -3.02 -12.83 14.86
C LEU A 60 -2.76 -12.53 13.39
N ILE A 61 -1.72 -11.75 13.11
CA ILE A 61 -1.33 -11.39 11.73
C ILE A 61 0.19 -11.42 11.62
N THR A 62 0.68 -11.97 10.52
CA THR A 62 2.06 -11.78 10.07
C THR A 62 2.03 -11.02 8.76
N GLU A 63 2.83 -9.96 8.64
CA GLU A 63 2.99 -9.18 7.43
C GLU A 63 4.46 -9.09 7.05
N CYS A 64 4.78 -9.34 5.77
CA CYS A 64 6.07 -9.02 5.17
C CYS A 64 5.87 -7.84 4.21
N GLN A 65 6.44 -6.69 4.58
CA GLN A 65 6.39 -5.45 3.80
C GLN A 65 7.64 -5.30 2.94
N ASP A 66 7.45 -5.01 1.67
CA ASP A 66 8.52 -4.63 0.76
C ASP A 66 8.52 -3.10 0.57
N ILE A 67 9.59 -2.47 1.02
CA ILE A 67 9.81 -1.02 0.92
C ILE A 67 10.95 -0.79 -0.06
N VAL A 68 10.78 0.16 -0.97
CA VAL A 68 11.81 0.55 -1.94
C VAL A 68 12.22 1.99 -1.71
N TYR A 69 13.51 2.21 -1.58
CA TYR A 69 14.11 3.53 -1.58
C TYR A 69 14.77 3.77 -2.94
N ARG A 70 14.53 4.92 -3.53
CA ARG A 70 15.09 5.34 -4.82
C ARG A 70 15.37 6.83 -4.84
N ASP A 71 16.18 7.25 -5.78
CA ASP A 71 16.34 8.67 -6.09
C ASP A 71 15.16 9.19 -6.94
N ASP A 72 15.05 10.50 -7.05
CA ASP A 72 14.09 11.13 -7.93
C ASP A 72 14.32 10.72 -9.39
N PRO A 73 13.25 10.62 -10.20
CA PRO A 73 13.38 10.40 -11.63
C PRO A 73 14.26 11.47 -12.25
N ARG A 74 15.11 11.09 -13.20
CA ARG A 74 15.91 12.06 -13.94
C ARG A 74 15.03 12.83 -14.91
N PRO A 75 15.29 14.14 -15.13
CA PRO A 75 14.59 14.89 -16.17
C PRO A 75 14.73 14.18 -17.53
N GLY A 76 13.60 13.98 -18.22
CA GLY A 76 13.58 13.29 -19.53
C GLY A 76 13.56 11.75 -19.46
N GLU A 77 13.49 11.15 -18.26
CA GLU A 77 13.29 9.70 -18.13
C GLU A 77 11.94 9.29 -18.74
N ALA A 78 11.98 8.34 -19.68
CA ALA A 78 10.77 7.86 -20.34
C ALA A 78 9.81 7.21 -19.35
N ALA A 79 8.53 7.62 -19.40
CA ALA A 79 7.49 7.02 -18.60
C ALA A 79 7.37 5.52 -18.94
N VAL A 80 7.31 4.69 -17.91
CA VAL A 80 7.10 3.24 -18.10
C VAL A 80 5.71 3.02 -18.71
N VAL A 81 5.65 2.32 -19.83
CA VAL A 81 4.38 1.98 -20.49
C VAL A 81 3.51 1.13 -19.54
N PRO A 82 2.24 1.46 -19.36
CA PRO A 82 1.34 0.68 -18.52
C PRO A 82 1.14 -0.72 -19.09
N LEU A 83 1.19 -1.73 -18.22
CA LEU A 83 0.67 -3.05 -18.57
C LEU A 83 -0.86 -2.99 -18.44
N PRO A 84 -1.63 -3.59 -19.38
CA PRO A 84 -3.07 -3.68 -19.25
C PRO A 84 -3.43 -4.52 -18.01
N ALA A 85 -4.53 -4.16 -17.36
CA ALA A 85 -5.08 -4.99 -16.30
C ALA A 85 -5.62 -6.30 -16.86
N PRO A 86 -5.60 -7.42 -16.11
CA PRO A 86 -6.23 -8.66 -16.52
C PRO A 86 -7.73 -8.45 -16.84
N GLY A 87 -8.21 -8.95 -17.96
CA GLY A 87 -9.60 -8.78 -18.41
C GLY A 87 -10.58 -9.84 -17.87
N ASN A 88 -10.14 -10.71 -16.94
CA ASN A 88 -10.90 -11.86 -16.45
C ASN A 88 -11.38 -11.68 -15.00
N ALA A 89 -11.59 -10.45 -14.55
CA ALA A 89 -12.08 -10.18 -13.21
C ALA A 89 -13.48 -10.77 -12.99
N ALA A 90 -13.66 -11.48 -11.87
CA ALA A 90 -14.96 -12.01 -11.47
C ALA A 90 -15.92 -10.91 -10.98
N TRP A 91 -15.34 -9.87 -10.36
CA TRP A 91 -16.07 -8.71 -9.84
C TRP A 91 -15.35 -7.43 -10.19
N THR A 92 -16.12 -6.36 -10.37
CA THR A 92 -15.56 -5.04 -10.62
C THR A 92 -16.31 -3.98 -9.82
N ARG A 93 -15.56 -3.05 -9.24
CA ARG A 93 -16.11 -1.90 -8.54
C ARG A 93 -15.34 -0.64 -8.96
N GLU A 94 -16.04 0.30 -9.58
CA GLU A 94 -15.44 1.59 -9.91
C GLU A 94 -15.48 2.53 -8.72
N LEU A 95 -14.36 3.20 -8.46
CA LEU A 95 -14.18 4.15 -7.36
C LEU A 95 -13.39 5.37 -7.81
N ARG A 96 -13.56 6.45 -7.05
CA ARG A 96 -12.68 7.61 -7.06
C ARG A 96 -12.27 7.89 -5.61
N ALA A 97 -10.97 7.95 -5.35
CA ALA A 97 -10.46 8.35 -4.05
C ALA A 97 -10.30 9.87 -4.04
N ASP A 98 -11.36 10.57 -3.64
CA ASP A 98 -11.39 12.03 -3.54
C ASP A 98 -10.53 12.57 -2.38
N GLU A 99 -10.33 13.87 -2.34
CA GLU A 99 -9.50 14.55 -1.35
C GLU A 99 -9.97 14.29 0.09
N PRO A 100 -11.29 14.32 0.41
CA PRO A 100 -11.78 13.97 1.74
C PRO A 100 -11.45 12.54 2.16
N MET A 101 -11.52 11.57 1.23
CA MET A 101 -11.17 10.19 1.51
C MET A 101 -9.67 10.05 1.83
N LEU A 102 -8.80 10.68 1.04
CA LEU A 102 -7.36 10.66 1.25
C LEU A 102 -6.98 11.32 2.57
N PHE A 103 -7.54 12.48 2.87
CA PHE A 103 -7.32 13.19 4.13
C PHE A 103 -7.76 12.34 5.33
N ARG A 104 -8.96 11.76 5.31
CA ARG A 104 -9.47 10.90 6.38
C ARG A 104 -8.58 9.68 6.58
N TYR A 105 -8.13 9.04 5.49
CA TYR A 105 -7.26 7.88 5.58
C TYR A 105 -5.91 8.24 6.19
N SER A 106 -5.29 9.35 5.78
CA SER A 106 -4.08 9.86 6.43
C SER A 106 -4.29 10.12 7.91
N ALA A 107 -5.41 10.74 8.29
CA ALA A 107 -5.72 11.05 9.68
C ALA A 107 -5.87 9.80 10.55
N VAL A 108 -6.68 8.81 10.13
CA VAL A 108 -6.93 7.60 10.93
C VAL A 108 -5.75 6.64 10.96
N THR A 109 -4.84 6.72 9.99
CA THR A 109 -3.63 5.89 9.94
C THR A 109 -2.37 6.61 10.43
N PHE A 110 -2.48 7.87 10.86
CA PHE A 110 -1.35 8.73 11.23
C PHE A 110 -0.28 8.82 10.13
N ASN A 111 -0.69 8.74 8.87
CA ASN A 111 0.20 8.85 7.72
C ASN A 111 0.40 10.31 7.36
N SER A 112 1.56 10.87 7.71
CA SER A 112 1.91 12.26 7.48
C SER A 112 2.56 12.54 6.11
N HIS A 113 2.63 11.57 5.21
CA HIS A 113 3.26 11.77 3.90
C HIS A 113 2.41 12.72 3.04
N ARG A 114 2.95 13.91 2.80
CA ARG A 114 2.25 15.07 2.21
C ARG A 114 1.66 14.82 0.83
N ILE A 115 2.21 13.88 0.06
CA ILE A 115 1.70 13.56 -1.29
C ILE A 115 0.23 13.12 -1.31
N HIS A 116 -0.32 12.73 -0.18
CA HIS A 116 -1.67 12.23 -0.07
C HIS A 116 -2.72 13.29 0.27
N TYR A 117 -2.30 14.47 0.80
CA TYR A 117 -3.24 15.50 1.27
C TYR A 117 -2.81 16.95 0.98
N ASP A 118 -1.56 17.18 0.60
CA ASP A 118 -1.02 18.51 0.29
C ASP A 118 -0.76 18.59 -1.22
N GLN A 119 -1.74 19.11 -1.95
CA GLN A 119 -1.67 19.18 -3.41
C GLN A 119 -0.53 20.08 -3.91
N PRO A 120 -0.29 21.29 -3.37
CA PRO A 120 0.86 22.11 -3.76
C PRO A 120 2.20 21.39 -3.58
N TYR A 121 2.35 20.63 -2.52
CA TYR A 121 3.56 19.83 -2.30
C TYR A 121 3.65 18.67 -3.30
N ALA A 122 2.58 17.91 -3.49
CA ALA A 122 2.56 16.77 -4.40
C ALA A 122 2.88 17.19 -5.85
N THR A 123 2.34 18.33 -6.29
CA THR A 123 2.53 18.80 -7.67
C THR A 123 3.81 19.61 -7.85
N GLY A 124 4.11 20.55 -6.94
CA GLY A 124 5.22 21.48 -7.10
C GLY A 124 6.56 20.94 -6.62
N ILE A 125 6.57 20.10 -5.60
CA ILE A 125 7.83 19.55 -5.04
C ILE A 125 8.09 18.14 -5.54
N GLU A 126 7.09 17.26 -5.51
CA GLU A 126 7.24 15.85 -5.90
C GLU A 126 7.00 15.61 -7.40
N GLY A 127 6.42 16.58 -8.12
CA GLY A 127 6.18 16.53 -9.57
C GLY A 127 5.10 15.52 -9.98
N TYR A 128 4.18 15.14 -9.06
CA TYR A 128 3.03 14.33 -9.40
C TYR A 128 1.93 15.17 -10.08
N PRO A 129 1.07 14.56 -10.90
CA PRO A 129 -0.04 15.30 -11.53
C PRO A 129 -1.15 15.70 -10.54
N GLY A 130 -1.13 15.15 -9.33
CA GLY A 130 -2.09 15.43 -8.26
C GLY A 130 -1.81 14.60 -7.03
N LEU A 131 -2.76 14.54 -6.07
CA LEU A 131 -2.62 13.74 -4.87
C LEU A 131 -2.54 12.26 -5.21
N VAL A 132 -1.61 11.57 -4.57
CA VAL A 132 -1.40 10.13 -4.74
C VAL A 132 -2.34 9.36 -3.80
N VAL A 133 -3.04 8.38 -4.33
CA VAL A 133 -3.85 7.45 -3.51
C VAL A 133 -2.91 6.55 -2.72
N HIS A 134 -3.16 6.39 -1.42
CA HIS A 134 -2.34 5.52 -0.59
C HIS A 134 -2.38 4.07 -1.07
N GLY A 135 -1.23 3.44 -1.22
CA GLY A 135 -1.15 2.01 -1.51
C GLY A 135 -1.91 1.14 -0.49
N PRO A 136 -1.75 1.39 0.83
CA PRO A 136 -2.53 0.70 1.85
C PRO A 136 -4.05 0.92 1.75
N LEU A 137 -4.50 2.09 1.30
CA LEU A 137 -5.93 2.33 1.04
C LEU A 137 -6.43 1.44 -0.10
N LEU A 138 -5.67 1.34 -1.21
CA LEU A 138 -6.02 0.45 -2.32
C LEU A 138 -6.10 -1.02 -1.86
N ALA A 139 -5.14 -1.48 -1.05
CA ALA A 139 -5.15 -2.81 -0.47
C ALA A 139 -6.39 -3.05 0.42
N THR A 140 -6.76 -2.06 1.25
CA THR A 140 -7.97 -2.11 2.09
C THR A 140 -9.24 -2.19 1.25
N LEU A 141 -9.33 -1.38 0.19
CA LEU A 141 -10.48 -1.36 -0.72
C LEU A 141 -10.64 -2.68 -1.50
N LEU A 142 -9.52 -3.33 -1.90
CA LEU A 142 -9.55 -4.65 -2.52
C LEU A 142 -10.12 -5.70 -1.56
N LEU A 143 -9.68 -5.72 -0.31
CA LEU A 143 -10.21 -6.63 0.71
C LEU A 143 -11.67 -6.31 1.06
N ASP A 144 -12.06 -5.03 1.07
CA ASP A 144 -13.46 -4.61 1.27
C ASP A 144 -14.36 -5.10 0.13
N THR A 145 -13.88 -5.03 -1.11
CA THR A 145 -14.59 -5.58 -2.28
C THR A 145 -14.78 -7.08 -2.13
N LEU A 146 -13.74 -7.84 -1.78
CA LEU A 146 -13.85 -9.27 -1.53
C LEU A 146 -14.85 -9.59 -0.40
N ARG A 147 -14.82 -8.83 0.69
CA ARG A 147 -15.76 -8.99 1.81
C ARG A 147 -17.21 -8.73 1.38
N HIS A 148 -17.42 -7.78 0.49
CA HIS A 148 -18.74 -7.45 -0.03
C HIS A 148 -19.29 -8.56 -0.94
N GLU A 149 -18.46 -9.05 -1.86
CA GLU A 149 -18.84 -10.09 -2.82
C GLU A 149 -18.91 -11.50 -2.20
N CYS A 150 -18.05 -11.76 -1.22
CA CYS A 150 -17.94 -13.05 -0.53
C CYS A 150 -18.04 -12.90 0.99
N PRO A 151 -19.19 -12.47 1.55
CA PRO A 151 -19.31 -12.13 2.98
C PRO A 151 -19.07 -13.29 3.95
N ARG A 152 -19.14 -14.53 3.47
CA ARG A 152 -18.87 -15.74 4.27
C ARG A 152 -17.44 -16.27 4.12
N ALA A 153 -16.64 -15.66 3.25
CA ALA A 153 -15.27 -16.08 3.05
C ALA A 153 -14.37 -15.65 4.22
N THR A 154 -13.49 -16.54 4.64
CA THR A 154 -12.43 -16.22 5.60
C THR A 154 -11.13 -16.05 4.83
N VAL A 155 -10.58 -14.83 4.86
CA VAL A 155 -9.29 -14.54 4.23
C VAL A 155 -8.18 -15.12 5.09
N ARG A 156 -7.38 -16.03 4.53
CA ARG A 156 -6.22 -16.63 5.18
C ARG A 156 -4.92 -15.93 4.82
N SER A 157 -4.84 -15.45 3.59
CA SER A 157 -3.68 -14.71 3.12
C SER A 157 -4.08 -13.65 2.10
N PHE A 158 -3.28 -12.60 2.03
CA PHE A 158 -3.46 -11.54 1.04
C PHE A 158 -2.08 -11.05 0.58
N ARG A 159 -1.89 -10.96 -0.74
CA ARG A 159 -0.69 -10.38 -1.33
C ARG A 159 -1.07 -9.19 -2.19
N PHE A 160 -0.40 -8.08 -1.96
CA PHE A 160 -0.57 -6.85 -2.72
C PHE A 160 0.79 -6.38 -3.26
N ARG A 161 0.79 -5.88 -4.49
CA ARG A 161 1.96 -5.26 -5.11
C ARG A 161 1.54 -3.96 -5.80
N ALA A 162 2.13 -2.85 -5.40
CA ALA A 162 1.94 -1.56 -6.04
C ALA A 162 2.79 -1.48 -7.31
N MET A 163 2.16 -1.45 -8.46
CA MET A 163 2.85 -1.38 -9.76
C MET A 163 3.05 0.07 -10.21
N ARG A 164 2.08 0.96 -9.92
CA ARG A 164 2.07 2.36 -10.33
C ARG A 164 1.26 3.20 -9.35
N PRO A 165 1.55 4.52 -9.24
CA PRO A 165 0.71 5.41 -8.46
C PRO A 165 -0.66 5.57 -9.11
N THR A 166 -1.70 5.63 -8.27
CA THR A 166 -3.06 6.02 -8.62
C THR A 166 -3.30 7.43 -8.10
N PHE A 167 -4.00 8.26 -8.85
CA PHE A 167 -4.21 9.67 -8.51
C PHE A 167 -5.68 9.98 -8.23
N HIS A 168 -5.93 10.89 -7.29
CA HIS A 168 -7.26 11.25 -6.79
C HIS A 168 -8.23 11.76 -7.88
N MET A 169 -7.69 12.41 -8.94
CA MET A 169 -8.51 12.97 -10.01
C MET A 169 -9.10 11.91 -10.96
N HIS A 170 -8.58 10.69 -10.95
CA HIS A 170 -9.02 9.64 -11.84
C HIS A 170 -9.93 8.62 -11.13
N ARG A 171 -10.91 8.10 -11.88
CA ARG A 171 -11.60 6.89 -11.49
C ARG A 171 -10.69 5.70 -11.73
N PHE A 172 -10.81 4.68 -10.91
CA PHE A 172 -10.12 3.41 -11.06
C PHE A 172 -11.07 2.26 -10.72
N THR A 173 -10.77 1.10 -11.25
CA THR A 173 -11.56 -0.11 -11.02
C THR A 173 -10.81 -1.05 -10.10
N LEU A 174 -11.48 -1.50 -9.04
CA LEU A 174 -11.06 -2.64 -8.24
C LEU A 174 -11.62 -3.90 -8.89
N CYS A 175 -10.80 -4.93 -9.07
CA CYS A 175 -11.17 -6.18 -9.70
C CYS A 175 -10.37 -7.38 -9.15
#